data_c7554f844fa199f3488d9bce9a1a9309
#
_entry.id   c7554f844fa199f3488d9bce9a1a9309
#
_cell.length_a   1.000
_cell.length_b   1.000
_cell.length_c   1.000
_cell.angle_alpha   90.00
_cell.angle_beta   90.00
_cell.angle_gamma   90.00
#
_symmetry.space_group_name_H-M   'P 1'
#
loop_
_entity.id
_entity.type
_entity.pdbx_description
1 polymer ?
#
loop_
_entity_poly.entity_id
_entity_poly.type
_entity_poly.pdbx_seq_one_letter_code
_entity_poly.pdbx_strand_id
1 'polypeptide(L)'
;MEKLFEKILHEMRSGIAFPLAFVVSFLVSIFNLKGVFQLVFEFVFQYTQNKILSLPFSFFFIFLFFYANFFIVGKVYRWCEVKEYEQNKRDKIDIKTAHQIHQFPNEIKKELYECYSKKQNKIPRTKELDNLIGHLSLRDFFEPTESDYIVKPDVLRAIKKYHKIAFKSVYWQ
;
A
#
# COMPACT_ATOMS: atom_id res chain seq x y z
N MET A 1 -1.06 -16.17 19.17
CA MET A 1 0.14 -15.33 19.05
C MET A 1 -0.08 -14.15 18.09
N GLU A 2 -0.76 -14.33 16.94
CA GLU A 2 -1.08 -13.24 16.00
C GLU A 2 -1.79 -12.05 16.64
N LYS A 3 -2.86 -12.27 17.42
CA LYS A 3 -3.62 -11.18 18.08
C LYS A 3 -2.77 -10.35 19.05
N LEU A 4 -1.79 -10.95 19.70
CA LEU A 4 -0.89 -10.25 20.61
C LEU A 4 0.13 -9.43 19.83
N PHE A 5 0.58 -9.95 18.70
CA PHE A 5 1.48 -9.26 17.79
C PHE A 5 0.80 -8.07 17.12
N GLU A 6 -0.44 -8.22 16.66
CA GLU A 6 -1.26 -7.13 16.13
C GLU A 6 -1.51 -6.04 17.18
N LYS A 7 -1.77 -6.42 18.43
CA LYS A 7 -1.97 -5.46 19.51
C LYS A 7 -0.70 -4.68 19.83
N ILE A 8 0.45 -5.34 19.86
CA ILE A 8 1.77 -4.69 20.03
C ILE A 8 2.05 -3.74 18.86
N LEU A 9 1.80 -4.17 17.61
CA LEU A 9 1.98 -3.34 16.43
C LEU A 9 1.04 -2.13 16.42
N HIS A 10 -0.21 -2.31 16.83
CA HIS A 10 -1.17 -1.21 16.97
C HIS A 10 -0.72 -0.20 18.03
N GLU A 11 -0.19 -0.69 19.14
CA GLU A 11 0.33 0.15 20.21
C GLU A 11 1.66 0.83 19.85
N MET A 12 2.53 0.20 19.05
CA MET A 12 3.70 0.87 18.45
C MET A 12 3.31 2.04 17.54
N ARG A 13 2.10 2.01 16.97
CA ARG A 13 1.52 3.11 16.19
C ARG A 13 1.25 4.36 17.01
N SER A 14 0.98 4.25 18.30
CA SER A 14 0.60 5.34 19.21
C SER A 14 1.77 6.03 19.94
N GLY A 15 3.02 5.80 19.50
CA GLY A 15 4.20 6.40 20.14
C GLY A 15 4.83 5.55 21.25
N ILE A 16 4.42 4.30 21.40
CA ILE A 16 4.88 3.36 22.43
C ILE A 16 6.27 2.76 22.13
N ALA A 17 6.90 3.10 20.98
CA ALA A 17 8.26 2.65 20.71
C ALA A 17 9.25 2.97 21.85
N PHE A 18 9.08 4.12 22.49
CA PHE A 18 9.92 4.54 23.60
C PHE A 18 9.72 3.68 24.86
N PRO A 19 8.49 3.55 25.44
CA PRO A 19 8.29 2.70 26.60
C PRO A 19 8.64 1.23 26.33
N LEU A 20 8.34 0.70 25.15
CA LEU A 20 8.68 -0.66 24.79
C LEU A 20 10.20 -0.89 24.74
N ALA A 21 10.93 0.02 24.08
CA ALA A 21 12.39 -0.02 24.05
C ALA A 21 12.97 0.05 25.46
N PHE A 22 12.43 0.90 26.32
CA PHE A 22 12.86 1.04 27.71
C PHE A 22 12.67 -0.26 28.50
N VAL A 23 11.47 -0.85 28.44
CA VAL A 23 11.17 -2.11 29.15
C VAL A 23 12.07 -3.24 28.66
N VAL A 24 12.21 -3.39 27.34
CA VAL A 24 13.06 -4.46 26.76
C VAL A 24 14.52 -4.26 27.17
N SER A 25 15.04 -3.05 27.12
CA SER A 25 16.42 -2.73 27.51
C SER A 25 16.66 -3.01 28.99
N PHE A 26 15.69 -2.69 29.83
CA PHE A 26 15.73 -2.97 31.26
C PHE A 26 15.76 -4.48 31.54
N LEU A 27 14.91 -5.26 30.86
CA LEU A 27 14.91 -6.72 30.96
C LEU A 27 16.22 -7.33 30.48
N VAL A 28 16.76 -6.88 29.34
CA VAL A 28 18.07 -7.33 28.83
C VAL A 28 19.18 -7.01 29.82
N SER A 29 19.13 -5.86 30.46
CA SER A 29 20.15 -5.44 31.44
C SER A 29 20.10 -6.26 32.73
N ILE A 30 18.88 -6.58 33.25
CA ILE A 30 18.71 -7.38 34.48
C ILE A 30 19.03 -8.84 34.24
N PHE A 31 18.45 -9.43 33.18
CA PHE A 31 18.57 -10.87 32.94
C PHE A 31 19.83 -11.25 32.16
N ASN A 32 20.61 -10.23 31.72
CA ASN A 32 21.83 -10.43 30.89
C ASN A 32 21.63 -11.49 29.79
N LEU A 33 20.50 -11.37 29.07
CA LEU A 33 20.07 -12.35 28.10
C LEU A 33 21.19 -12.66 27.09
N LYS A 34 21.70 -13.87 27.11
CA LYS A 34 22.81 -14.37 26.27
C LYS A 34 24.12 -13.55 26.37
N GLY A 35 24.37 -12.90 27.48
CA GLY A 35 25.60 -12.10 27.68
C GLY A 35 25.63 -10.77 26.91
N VAL A 36 24.52 -10.34 26.31
CA VAL A 36 24.48 -9.11 25.49
C VAL A 36 24.82 -7.88 26.32
N PHE A 37 24.30 -7.77 27.53
CA PHE A 37 24.62 -6.67 28.42
C PHE A 37 26.10 -6.65 28.76
N GLN A 38 26.69 -7.81 29.07
CA GLN A 38 28.10 -7.93 29.38
C GLN A 38 28.99 -7.53 28.21
N LEU A 39 28.69 -7.94 26.98
CA LEU A 39 29.44 -7.53 25.79
C LEU A 39 29.43 -6.01 25.60
N VAL A 40 28.25 -5.41 25.72
CA VAL A 40 28.11 -3.94 25.59
C VAL A 40 28.85 -3.25 26.74
N PHE A 41 28.75 -3.79 27.95
CA PHE A 41 29.45 -3.23 29.10
C PHE A 41 30.96 -3.29 28.96
N GLU A 42 31.52 -4.41 28.53
CA GLU A 42 32.96 -4.57 28.25
C GLU A 42 33.43 -3.60 27.17
N PHE A 43 32.66 -3.47 26.10
CA PHE A 43 32.96 -2.52 25.04
C PHE A 43 32.99 -1.08 25.57
N VAL A 44 31.96 -0.65 26.28
CA VAL A 44 31.87 0.71 26.85
C VAL A 44 32.98 0.93 27.89
N PHE A 45 33.29 -0.10 28.70
CA PHE A 45 34.32 -0.01 29.73
C PHE A 45 35.71 0.21 29.14
N GLN A 46 36.02 -0.35 27.97
CA GLN A 46 37.30 -0.09 27.28
C GLN A 46 37.52 1.41 27.00
N TYR A 47 36.45 2.17 26.76
CA TYR A 47 36.54 3.60 26.47
C TYR A 47 36.45 4.48 27.71
N THR A 48 35.61 4.11 28.67
CA THR A 48 35.36 4.94 29.85
C THR A 48 36.36 4.69 30.99
N GLN A 49 36.94 3.48 31.03
CA GLN A 49 37.84 2.99 32.10
C GLN A 49 37.23 3.14 33.52
N ASN A 50 35.92 3.42 33.60
CA ASN A 50 35.22 3.66 34.88
C ASN A 50 33.94 2.79 34.92
N LYS A 51 33.93 1.83 35.87
CA LYS A 51 32.81 0.87 36.03
C LYS A 51 31.47 1.56 36.33
N ILE A 52 31.50 2.66 37.11
CA ILE A 52 30.25 3.36 37.51
C ILE A 52 29.64 4.05 36.28
N LEU A 53 30.47 4.67 35.45
CA LEU A 53 30.00 5.32 34.22
C LEU A 53 29.63 4.34 33.11
N SER A 54 30.30 3.21 33.03
CA SER A 54 30.03 2.19 32.00
C SER A 54 28.61 1.61 32.10
N LEU A 55 28.07 1.47 33.31
CA LEU A 55 26.75 0.90 33.56
C LEU A 55 25.61 1.68 32.87
N PRO A 56 25.42 2.99 33.15
CA PRO A 56 24.36 3.77 32.50
C PRO A 56 24.60 3.94 31.00
N PHE A 57 25.86 4.07 30.56
CA PHE A 57 26.15 4.17 29.13
C PHE A 57 25.81 2.87 28.37
N SER A 58 26.10 1.71 28.94
CA SER A 58 25.74 0.41 28.34
C SER A 58 24.22 0.26 28.22
N PHE A 59 23.48 0.61 29.27
CA PHE A 59 22.01 0.64 29.22
C PHE A 59 21.52 1.58 28.12
N PHE A 60 22.08 2.77 28.03
CA PHE A 60 21.69 3.76 27.03
C PHE A 60 21.96 3.30 25.59
N PHE A 61 23.09 2.62 25.32
CA PHE A 61 23.37 2.03 24.01
C PHE A 61 22.37 0.93 23.64
N ILE A 62 22.05 0.03 24.55
CA ILE A 62 21.04 -1.02 24.37
C ILE A 62 19.67 -0.38 24.12
N PHE A 63 19.32 0.63 24.89
CA PHE A 63 18.07 1.38 24.71
C PHE A 63 17.98 2.04 23.33
N LEU A 64 19.02 2.75 22.89
CA LEU A 64 19.04 3.38 21.57
C LEU A 64 18.91 2.34 20.45
N PHE A 65 19.57 1.19 20.59
CA PHE A 65 19.48 0.11 19.62
C PHE A 65 18.05 -0.41 19.47
N PHE A 66 17.37 -0.73 20.57
CA PHE A 66 15.99 -1.19 20.55
C PHE A 66 15.03 -0.09 20.08
N TYR A 67 15.23 1.15 20.53
CA TYR A 67 14.42 2.28 20.11
C TYR A 67 14.50 2.52 18.59
N ALA A 68 15.69 2.50 18.02
CA ALA A 68 15.87 2.65 16.57
C ALA A 68 15.18 1.52 15.79
N ASN A 69 15.33 0.26 16.24
CA ASN A 69 14.67 -0.88 15.61
C ASN A 69 13.14 -0.76 15.67
N PHE A 70 12.56 -0.47 16.83
CA PHE A 70 11.11 -0.32 16.97
C PHE A 70 10.59 0.87 16.16
N PHE A 71 11.33 1.96 16.11
CA PHE A 71 10.96 3.12 15.29
C PHE A 71 10.94 2.79 13.79
N ILE A 72 11.97 2.08 13.29
CA ILE A 72 12.04 1.65 11.88
C ILE A 72 10.88 0.70 11.55
N VAL A 73 10.67 -0.33 12.38
CA VAL A 73 9.58 -1.30 12.20
C VAL A 73 8.23 -0.60 12.18
N GLY A 74 7.98 0.30 13.13
CA GLY A 74 6.73 1.07 13.18
C GLY A 74 6.52 1.97 11.96
N LYS A 75 7.60 2.52 11.39
CA LYS A 75 7.54 3.36 10.18
C LYS A 75 7.24 2.53 8.92
N VAL A 76 7.91 1.37 8.79
CA VAL A 76 7.68 0.43 7.68
C VAL A 76 6.25 -0.10 7.72
N TYR A 77 5.76 -0.50 8.90
CA TYR A 77 4.40 -1.00 9.06
C TYR A 77 3.35 0.04 8.63
N ARG A 78 3.49 1.29 9.09
CA ARG A 78 2.59 2.39 8.66
C ARG A 78 2.62 2.61 7.15
N TRP A 79 3.80 2.54 6.54
CA TRP A 79 3.93 2.69 5.10
C TRP A 79 3.20 1.57 4.34
N CYS A 80 3.34 0.31 4.79
CA CYS A 80 2.62 -0.83 4.23
C CYS A 80 1.10 -0.68 4.37
N GLU A 81 0.60 -0.28 5.54
CA GLU A 81 -0.83 -0.09 5.82
C GLU A 81 -1.45 1.00 4.92
N VAL A 82 -0.76 2.14 4.77
CA VAL A 82 -1.22 3.22 3.88
C VAL A 82 -1.27 2.73 2.44
N LYS A 83 -0.26 1.99 1.98
CA LYS A 83 -0.20 1.45 0.63
C LYS A 83 -1.33 0.44 0.37
N GLU A 84 -1.59 -0.44 1.32
CA GLU A 84 -2.70 -1.40 1.25
C GLU A 84 -4.06 -0.70 1.22
N TYR A 85 -4.26 0.31 2.07
CA TYR A 85 -5.48 1.11 2.07
C TYR A 85 -5.71 1.80 0.72
N GLU A 86 -4.69 2.43 0.14
CA GLU A 86 -4.79 3.05 -1.17
C GLU A 86 -5.10 2.04 -2.27
N GLN A 87 -4.49 0.86 -2.22
CA GLN A 87 -4.75 -0.21 -3.17
C GLN A 87 -6.19 -0.70 -3.06
N ASN A 88 -6.67 -0.96 -1.86
CA ASN A 88 -8.06 -1.37 -1.61
C ASN A 88 -9.07 -0.31 -2.07
N LYS A 89 -8.75 0.98 -1.88
CA LYS A 89 -9.57 2.08 -2.38
C LYS A 89 -9.62 2.10 -3.91
N ARG A 90 -8.48 1.94 -4.58
CA ARG A 90 -8.41 1.84 -6.06
C ARG A 90 -9.17 0.64 -6.58
N ASP A 91 -9.04 -0.51 -5.92
CA ASP A 91 -9.74 -1.74 -6.30
C ASP A 91 -11.26 -1.59 -6.25
N LYS A 92 -11.79 -0.94 -5.22
CA LYS A 92 -13.23 -0.62 -5.13
C LYS A 92 -13.69 0.27 -6.28
N ILE A 93 -12.90 1.26 -6.66
CA ILE A 93 -13.20 2.14 -7.81
C ILE A 93 -13.15 1.33 -9.11
N ASP A 94 -12.12 0.52 -9.31
CA ASP A 94 -11.94 -0.30 -10.52
C ASP A 94 -13.08 -1.32 -10.70
N ILE A 95 -13.52 -1.97 -9.62
CA ILE A 95 -14.69 -2.87 -9.65
C ILE A 95 -15.96 -2.08 -10.03
N LYS A 96 -16.20 -0.92 -9.42
CA LYS A 96 -17.35 -0.09 -9.73
C LYS A 96 -17.35 0.33 -11.20
N THR A 97 -16.20 0.77 -11.72
CA THR A 97 -16.01 1.11 -13.13
C THR A 97 -16.29 -0.08 -14.05
N ALA A 98 -15.80 -1.28 -13.72
CA ALA A 98 -16.08 -2.48 -14.50
C ALA A 98 -17.58 -2.84 -14.54
N HIS A 99 -18.29 -2.68 -13.41
CA HIS A 99 -19.75 -2.85 -13.38
C HIS A 99 -20.48 -1.79 -14.21
N GLN A 100 -20.03 -0.55 -14.21
CA GLN A 100 -20.60 0.48 -15.07
C GLN A 100 -20.42 0.15 -16.55
N ILE A 101 -19.21 -0.30 -16.96
CA ILE A 101 -18.94 -0.74 -18.32
C ILE A 101 -19.87 -1.91 -18.72
N HIS A 102 -20.13 -2.84 -17.79
CA HIS A 102 -21.07 -3.95 -18.05
C HIS A 102 -22.48 -3.45 -18.40
N GLN A 103 -22.90 -2.31 -17.90
CA GLN A 103 -24.22 -1.71 -18.16
C GLN A 103 -24.25 -0.89 -19.47
N PHE A 104 -23.13 -0.64 -20.11
CA PHE A 104 -23.07 0.14 -21.36
C PHE A 104 -23.76 -0.59 -22.52
N PRO A 105 -24.20 0.15 -23.56
CA PRO A 105 -24.66 -0.43 -24.83
C PRO A 105 -23.57 -1.32 -25.45
N ASN A 106 -24.02 -2.32 -26.22
CA ASN A 106 -23.14 -3.30 -26.82
C ASN A 106 -22.12 -2.67 -27.78
N GLU A 107 -22.50 -1.58 -28.44
CA GLU A 107 -21.64 -0.82 -29.36
C GLU A 107 -20.41 -0.30 -28.61
N ILE A 108 -20.61 0.39 -27.50
CA ILE A 108 -19.52 0.95 -26.69
C ILE A 108 -18.68 -0.18 -26.06
N LYS A 109 -19.32 -1.27 -25.63
CA LYS A 109 -18.58 -2.42 -25.09
C LYS A 109 -17.70 -3.07 -26.13
N LYS A 110 -18.13 -3.18 -27.38
CA LYS A 110 -17.33 -3.74 -28.48
C LYS A 110 -16.11 -2.87 -28.73
N GLU A 111 -16.26 -1.56 -28.83
CA GLU A 111 -15.14 -0.63 -29.02
C GLU A 111 -14.13 -0.70 -27.87
N LEU A 112 -14.60 -0.72 -26.61
CA LEU A 112 -13.74 -0.88 -25.44
C LEU A 112 -13.05 -2.25 -25.43
N TYR A 113 -13.72 -3.31 -25.83
CA TYR A 113 -13.16 -4.63 -25.93
C TYR A 113 -12.09 -4.72 -27.04
N GLU A 114 -12.31 -4.09 -28.20
CA GLU A 114 -11.29 -3.99 -29.24
C GLU A 114 -10.07 -3.23 -28.77
N CYS A 115 -10.25 -2.10 -28.09
CA CYS A 115 -9.16 -1.38 -27.45
C CYS A 115 -8.36 -2.25 -26.49
N TYR A 116 -9.05 -3.00 -25.65
CA TYR A 116 -8.41 -3.91 -24.70
C TYR A 116 -7.64 -5.02 -25.42
N SER A 117 -8.24 -5.67 -26.44
CA SER A 117 -7.64 -6.79 -27.18
C SER A 117 -6.43 -6.37 -28.00
N LYS A 118 -6.50 -5.19 -28.62
CA LYS A 118 -5.42 -4.60 -29.42
C LYS A 118 -4.36 -3.87 -28.57
N LYS A 119 -4.55 -3.79 -27.24
CA LYS A 119 -3.70 -3.02 -26.30
C LYS A 119 -3.55 -1.55 -26.69
N GLN A 120 -4.59 -0.99 -27.26
CA GLN A 120 -4.69 0.42 -27.66
C GLN A 120 -5.47 1.20 -26.59
N ASN A 121 -5.37 2.52 -26.65
CA ASN A 121 -6.14 3.42 -25.77
C ASN A 121 -6.98 4.42 -26.56
N LYS A 122 -7.07 4.25 -27.89
CA LYS A 122 -7.78 5.16 -28.79
C LYS A 122 -8.91 4.42 -29.49
N ILE A 123 -10.05 5.09 -29.60
CA ILE A 123 -11.23 4.65 -30.34
C ILE A 123 -11.52 5.70 -31.39
N PRO A 124 -11.69 5.33 -32.69
CA PRO A 124 -12.01 6.31 -33.74
C PRO A 124 -13.31 7.05 -33.42
N ARG A 125 -13.31 8.35 -33.63
CA ARG A 125 -14.49 9.17 -33.37
C ARG A 125 -15.47 9.05 -34.53
N THR A 126 -16.67 8.56 -34.24
CA THR A 126 -17.80 8.49 -35.16
C THR A 126 -18.97 9.31 -34.64
N LYS A 127 -19.83 9.78 -35.56
CA LYS A 127 -21.05 10.53 -35.16
C LYS A 127 -21.96 9.73 -34.23
N GLU A 128 -22.01 8.42 -34.44
CA GLU A 128 -22.79 7.49 -33.60
C GLU A 128 -22.24 7.39 -32.19
N LEU A 129 -20.91 7.28 -32.08
CA LEU A 129 -20.21 7.21 -30.80
C LEU A 129 -20.31 8.56 -30.04
N ASP A 130 -20.22 9.69 -30.76
CA ASP A 130 -20.43 11.03 -30.21
C ASP A 130 -21.81 11.18 -29.57
N ASN A 131 -22.85 10.72 -30.27
CA ASN A 131 -24.22 10.72 -29.76
C ASN A 131 -24.39 9.83 -28.54
N LEU A 132 -23.86 8.62 -28.57
CA LEU A 132 -23.93 7.67 -27.44
C LEU A 132 -23.18 8.20 -26.20
N ILE A 133 -21.97 8.70 -26.37
CA ILE A 133 -21.17 9.27 -25.26
C ILE A 133 -21.85 10.51 -24.68
N GLY A 134 -22.46 11.35 -25.54
CA GLY A 134 -23.19 12.54 -25.12
C GLY A 134 -24.46 12.20 -24.35
N HIS A 135 -25.31 11.33 -24.88
CA HIS A 135 -26.58 10.94 -24.27
C HIS A 135 -26.41 10.18 -22.96
N LEU A 136 -25.41 9.33 -22.85
CA LEU A 136 -25.17 8.50 -21.67
C LEU A 136 -24.22 9.18 -20.65
N SER A 137 -23.82 10.44 -20.91
CA SER A 137 -22.92 11.20 -20.03
C SER A 137 -21.60 10.46 -19.72
N LEU A 138 -21.03 9.75 -20.72
CA LEU A 138 -19.84 8.92 -20.55
C LEU A 138 -18.52 9.68 -20.66
N ARG A 139 -18.54 11.01 -20.57
CA ARG A 139 -17.35 11.87 -20.60
C ARG A 139 -16.33 11.55 -19.52
N ASP A 140 -16.77 10.91 -18.45
CA ASP A 140 -15.86 10.47 -17.38
C ASP A 140 -14.98 9.28 -17.78
N PHE A 141 -15.33 8.56 -18.84
CA PHE A 141 -14.62 7.40 -19.38
C PHE A 141 -13.70 7.73 -20.54
N PHE A 142 -14.01 8.81 -21.28
CA PHE A 142 -13.36 9.15 -22.54
C PHE A 142 -12.89 10.61 -22.54
N GLU A 143 -11.73 10.84 -23.13
CA GLU A 143 -11.22 12.18 -23.44
C GLU A 143 -11.35 12.41 -24.96
N PRO A 144 -12.16 13.38 -25.42
CA PRO A 144 -12.30 13.66 -26.84
C PRO A 144 -11.05 14.35 -27.39
N THR A 145 -10.57 13.88 -28.54
CA THR A 145 -9.60 14.56 -29.40
C THR A 145 -10.26 14.95 -30.73
N GLU A 146 -9.54 15.53 -31.65
CA GLU A 146 -10.09 15.90 -32.94
C GLU A 146 -10.58 14.70 -33.78
N SER A 147 -9.82 13.59 -33.78
CA SER A 147 -10.09 12.39 -34.58
C SER A 147 -10.53 11.17 -33.76
N ASP A 148 -10.24 11.14 -32.46
CA ASP A 148 -10.37 9.95 -31.64
C ASP A 148 -10.94 10.27 -30.26
N TYR A 149 -11.38 9.24 -29.57
CA TYR A 149 -11.58 9.23 -28.12
C TYR A 149 -10.43 8.48 -27.45
N ILE A 150 -9.80 9.10 -26.45
CA ILE A 150 -8.81 8.44 -25.61
C ILE A 150 -9.54 7.86 -24.41
N VAL A 151 -9.41 6.54 -24.21
CA VAL A 151 -9.93 5.87 -23.02
C VAL A 151 -9.06 6.25 -21.83
N LYS A 152 -9.67 6.76 -20.76
CA LYS A 152 -8.93 7.23 -19.56
C LYS A 152 -8.11 6.09 -18.93
N PRO A 153 -6.93 6.38 -18.36
CA PRO A 153 -6.04 5.37 -17.78
C PRO A 153 -6.71 4.52 -16.68
N ASP A 154 -7.58 5.15 -15.89
CA ASP A 154 -8.30 4.47 -14.81
C ASP A 154 -9.31 3.45 -15.36
N VAL A 155 -9.97 3.77 -16.48
CA VAL A 155 -10.89 2.86 -17.18
C VAL A 155 -10.13 1.67 -17.76
N LEU A 156 -8.99 1.92 -18.41
CA LEU A 156 -8.13 0.85 -18.94
C LEU A 156 -7.61 -0.07 -17.83
N ARG A 157 -7.24 0.49 -16.68
CA ARG A 157 -6.81 -0.28 -15.52
C ARG A 157 -7.96 -1.17 -15.01
N ALA A 158 -9.17 -0.62 -14.87
CA ALA A 158 -10.36 -1.35 -14.44
C ALA A 158 -10.68 -2.49 -15.42
N ILE A 159 -10.64 -2.24 -16.72
CA ILE A 159 -10.83 -3.25 -17.76
C ILE A 159 -9.78 -4.35 -17.65
N LYS A 160 -8.48 -3.97 -17.56
CA LYS A 160 -7.39 -4.95 -17.47
C LYS A 160 -7.53 -5.88 -16.28
N LYS A 161 -7.98 -5.35 -15.14
CA LYS A 161 -8.10 -6.12 -13.90
C LYS A 161 -9.39 -6.94 -13.82
N TYR A 162 -10.49 -6.38 -14.33
CA TYR A 162 -11.85 -6.93 -14.18
C TYR A 162 -12.56 -7.15 -15.52
N HIS A 163 -11.80 -7.51 -16.58
CA HIS A 163 -12.35 -7.71 -17.93
C HIS A 163 -13.50 -8.73 -17.99
N LYS A 164 -13.47 -9.79 -17.15
CA LYS A 164 -14.54 -10.78 -17.07
C LYS A 164 -15.85 -10.20 -16.57
N ILE A 165 -15.81 -9.16 -15.72
CA ILE A 165 -16.99 -8.46 -15.23
C ILE A 165 -17.44 -7.46 -16.30
N ALA A 166 -16.54 -6.62 -16.79
CA ALA A 166 -16.85 -5.57 -17.76
C ALA A 166 -17.49 -6.12 -19.05
N PHE A 167 -16.97 -7.23 -19.57
CA PHE A 167 -17.38 -7.80 -20.87
C PHE A 167 -18.15 -9.12 -20.79
N LYS A 168 -18.77 -9.44 -19.65
CA LYS A 168 -19.51 -10.70 -19.47
C LYS A 168 -20.49 -10.97 -20.59
N SER A 169 -21.20 -9.94 -21.09
CA SER A 169 -22.17 -10.08 -22.19
C SER A 169 -21.53 -10.22 -23.58
N VAL A 170 -20.24 -9.89 -23.74
CA VAL A 170 -19.52 -9.99 -25.02
C VAL A 170 -18.93 -11.38 -25.23
N TYR A 171 -18.57 -12.07 -24.15
CA TYR A 171 -17.99 -13.43 -24.22
C TYR A 171 -19.04 -14.53 -24.51
N TRP A 172 -20.34 -14.23 -24.44
CA TRP A 172 -21.41 -15.21 -24.62
C TRP A 172 -22.13 -15.08 -25.97
N GLN A 173 -21.60 -14.33 -26.91
CA GLN A 173 -22.00 -14.27 -28.31
C GLN A 173 -20.96 -14.93 -29.20
#